data_e17d4dd6e923bd11fa48921c2ea749bd
#
_entry.id   e17d4dd6e923bd11fa48921c2ea749bd
#
_cell.length_a   1.000
_cell.length_b   1.000
_cell.length_c   1.000
_cell.angle_alpha   90.00
_cell.angle_beta   90.00
_cell.angle_gamma   90.00
#
_symmetry.space_group_name_H-M   'P 1'
#
loop_
_entity.id
_entity.type
_entity.pdbx_description
1 polymer ?
#
loop_
_entity_poly.entity_id
_entity_poly.type
_entity_poly.pdbx_seq_one_letter_code
_entity_poly.pdbx_strand_id
1 'polypeptide(L)' 'MSAAALAKKDFLQVLRRARIPEETIKVACEQLHNPVDERRDGIFLVKHGLDRDQLISRMGGSP' A
#
# COMPACT_ATOMS: atom_id res chain seq x y z
N MET A 1 -7.59 -18.42 8.42
CA MET A 1 -6.40 -17.63 8.54
C MET A 1 -6.50 -16.35 7.78
N SER A 2 -6.24 -15.26 8.40
CA SER A 2 -6.39 -13.97 7.79
C SER A 2 -5.06 -13.53 7.20
N ALA A 3 -5.10 -13.08 5.96
CA ALA A 3 -3.92 -12.55 5.30
C ALA A 3 -4.12 -11.08 4.97
N ALA A 4 -5.10 -10.46 5.60
CA ALA A 4 -5.42 -9.08 5.26
C ALA A 4 -4.45 -8.09 5.88
N ALA A 5 -3.78 -8.46 6.95
CA ALA A 5 -2.90 -7.54 7.66
C ALA A 5 -1.46 -7.74 7.21
N LEU A 6 -0.78 -6.66 6.98
CA LEU A 6 0.59 -6.67 6.52
C LEU A 6 1.40 -5.69 7.35
N ALA A 7 2.60 -6.06 7.76
CA ALA A 7 3.42 -5.16 8.54
C ALA A 7 3.62 -3.85 7.78
N LYS A 8 3.47 -2.75 8.50
CA LYS A 8 3.52 -1.44 7.86
C LYS A 8 4.82 -1.22 7.12
N LYS A 9 5.95 -1.58 7.72
CA LYS A 9 7.23 -1.38 7.07
C LYS A 9 7.36 -2.21 5.79
N ASP A 10 6.79 -3.41 5.79
CA ASP A 10 6.81 -4.23 4.59
C ASP A 10 5.97 -3.60 3.50
N PHE A 11 4.83 -3.05 3.87
CA PHE A 11 3.98 -2.38 2.92
C PHE A 11 4.67 -1.16 2.33
N LEU A 12 5.37 -0.40 3.16
CA LEU A 12 6.08 0.77 2.67
C LEU A 12 7.18 0.39 1.68
N GLN A 13 7.82 -0.76 1.90
CA GLN A 13 8.80 -1.24 0.95
C GLN A 13 8.17 -1.59 -0.39
N VAL A 14 6.97 -2.17 -0.34
CA VAL A 14 6.24 -2.44 -1.56
C VAL A 14 5.95 -1.15 -2.31
N LEU A 15 5.57 -0.10 -1.59
CA LEU A 15 5.33 1.18 -2.22
C LEU A 15 6.58 1.71 -2.91
N ARG A 16 7.74 1.55 -2.28
CA ARG A 16 8.99 1.99 -2.89
C ARG A 16 9.30 1.20 -4.15
N ARG A 17 9.04 -0.09 -4.13
CA ARG A 17 9.25 -0.92 -5.31
C ARG A 17 8.33 -0.51 -6.44
N ALA A 18 7.13 -0.09 -6.10
CA ALA A 18 6.16 0.38 -7.09
C ALA A 18 6.46 1.81 -7.55
N ARG A 19 7.53 2.39 -7.05
CA ARG A 19 7.98 3.74 -7.43
C ARG A 19 6.94 4.79 -7.08
N ILE A 20 6.31 4.61 -5.94
CA ILE A 20 5.38 5.60 -5.43
C ILE A 20 6.19 6.81 -4.95
N PRO A 21 5.72 8.03 -5.24
CA PRO A 21 6.44 9.23 -4.80
C PRO A 21 6.65 9.25 -3.30
N GLU A 22 7.78 9.80 -2.87
CA GLU A 22 8.11 9.87 -1.45
C GLU A 22 7.04 10.60 -0.65
N GLU A 23 6.45 11.63 -1.24
CA GLU A 23 5.40 12.38 -0.56
C GLU A 23 4.23 11.48 -0.23
N THR A 24 3.85 10.64 -1.15
CA THR A 24 2.74 9.73 -0.93
C THR A 24 3.11 8.68 0.10
N ILE A 25 4.35 8.18 0.04
CA ILE A 25 4.82 7.19 1.02
C ILE A 25 4.79 7.80 2.41
N LYS A 26 5.18 9.06 2.52
CA LYS A 26 5.21 9.75 3.80
C LYS A 26 3.81 9.87 4.38
N VAL A 27 2.86 10.26 3.54
CA VAL A 27 1.47 10.37 3.97
C VAL A 27 0.96 9.00 4.38
N ALA A 28 1.29 7.98 3.61
CA ALA A 28 0.87 6.63 3.94
C ALA A 28 1.43 6.20 5.28
N CYS A 29 2.69 6.54 5.53
CA CYS A 29 3.32 6.19 6.79
C CYS A 29 2.58 6.82 7.97
N GLU A 30 2.06 8.03 7.79
CA GLU A 30 1.36 8.72 8.86
C GLU A 30 -0.08 8.26 9.00
N GLN A 31 -0.73 7.92 7.90
CA GLN A 31 -2.15 7.61 7.91
C GLN A 31 -2.46 6.14 8.13
N LEU A 32 -1.59 5.28 7.67
CA LEU A 32 -1.86 3.84 7.76
C LEU A 32 -1.60 3.31 9.16
N HIS A 33 -2.33 2.29 9.50
CA HIS A 33 -2.16 1.61 10.79
C HIS A 33 -1.06 0.57 10.66
N ASN A 34 -0.58 0.12 11.77
CA ASN A 34 0.43 -0.94 11.82
C ASN A 34 -0.14 -2.09 12.63
N PRO A 35 -0.49 -3.21 12.04
CA PRO A 35 -0.30 -3.54 10.62
C PRO A 35 -1.32 -2.85 9.72
N VAL A 36 -0.97 -2.79 8.44
CA VAL A 36 -1.87 -2.24 7.45
C VAL A 36 -3.00 -3.24 7.23
N ASP A 37 -4.24 -2.77 7.28
CA ASP A 37 -5.40 -3.62 7.17
C ASP A 37 -6.26 -3.12 6.02
N GLU A 38 -6.50 -3.99 5.04
CA GLU A 38 -7.28 -3.62 3.87
C GLU A 38 -8.68 -3.13 4.23
N ARG A 39 -9.24 -3.66 5.30
CA ARG A 39 -10.58 -3.25 5.71
C ARG A 39 -10.57 -1.87 6.34
N ARG A 40 -9.59 -1.63 7.20
CA ARG A 40 -9.50 -0.38 7.93
C ARG A 40 -8.95 0.74 7.06
N ASP A 41 -7.91 0.43 6.31
CA ASP A 41 -7.21 1.43 5.52
C ASP A 41 -7.59 1.40 4.04
N GLY A 42 -8.57 0.59 3.68
CA GLY A 42 -8.92 0.38 2.28
C GLY A 42 -9.30 1.63 1.55
N ILE A 43 -10.08 2.51 2.20
CA ILE A 43 -10.51 3.75 1.56
C ILE A 43 -9.30 4.60 1.22
N PHE A 44 -8.36 4.70 2.15
CA PHE A 44 -7.14 5.46 1.92
C PHE A 44 -6.36 4.85 0.75
N LEU A 45 -6.22 3.54 0.75
CA LEU A 45 -5.43 2.87 -0.28
C LEU A 45 -6.02 3.09 -1.66
N VAL A 46 -7.32 2.92 -1.80
CA VAL A 46 -7.97 3.12 -3.09
C VAL A 46 -7.87 4.57 -3.52
N LYS A 47 -8.09 5.48 -2.59
CA LYS A 47 -8.10 6.90 -2.87
C LYS A 47 -6.75 7.37 -3.42
N HIS A 48 -5.67 6.79 -2.94
CA HIS A 48 -4.33 7.20 -3.35
C HIS A 48 -3.70 6.26 -4.37
N GLY A 49 -4.49 5.32 -4.90
CA GLY A 49 -3.98 4.39 -5.90
C GLY A 49 -2.97 3.41 -5.33
N LEU A 50 -3.07 3.11 -4.06
CA LEU A 50 -2.14 2.22 -3.38
C LEU A 50 -2.75 0.86 -3.10
N ASP A 51 -3.95 0.61 -3.58
CA ASP A 51 -4.56 -0.69 -3.41
C ASP A 51 -3.82 -1.74 -4.24
N ARG A 52 -4.09 -2.97 -3.93
CA ARG A 52 -3.36 -4.09 -4.50
C ARG A 52 -3.32 -4.07 -6.03
N ASP A 53 -4.48 -3.86 -6.65
CA ASP A 53 -4.56 -3.89 -8.12
C ASP A 53 -3.72 -2.77 -8.72
N GLN A 54 -3.78 -1.59 -8.12
CA GLN A 54 -3.03 -0.46 -8.63
C GLN A 54 -1.52 -0.69 -8.49
N LEU A 55 -1.10 -1.26 -7.38
CA LEU A 55 0.31 -1.52 -7.15
C LEU A 55 0.84 -2.56 -8.12
N ILE A 56 0.08 -3.60 -8.35
CA ILE A 56 0.48 -4.64 -9.29
C ILE A 56 0.64 -4.05 -10.68
N SER A 57 -0.27 -3.17 -11.06
CA SER A 57 -0.21 -2.53 -12.35
C SER A 57 1.05 -1.67 -12.49
N ARG A 58 1.39 -0.95 -11.43
CA ARG A 58 2.57 -0.08 -11.45
C ARG A 58 3.86 -0.88 -11.53
N MET A 59 3.88 -2.05 -10.92
CA MET A 59 5.06 -2.88 -10.92
C MET A 59 5.24 -3.66 -12.21
N GLY A 60 4.39 -3.40 -13.19
CA GLY A 60 4.49 -4.10 -14.45
C GLY A 60 4.14 -5.55 -14.34
N GLY A 61 3.29 -5.88 -13.39
CA GLY A 61 2.91 -7.26 -13.17
C GLY A 61 1.93 -7.81 -14.17
N SER A 62 1.57 -7.03 -15.14
CA SER A 62 0.63 -7.55 -16.12
C SER A 62 1.34 -8.56 -16.99
N PRO A 63 0.62 -9.54 -17.40
CA PRO A 63 1.21 -10.60 -18.25
C PRO A 63 1.61 -10.09 -19.60
#